data_ff5323aa4c25cb4d5fc060ca29811ea2
#
_entry.id   ff5323aa4c25cb4d5fc060ca29811ea2
#
_cell.length_a   1.000
_cell.length_b   1.000
_cell.length_c   1.000
_cell.angle_alpha   90.00
_cell.angle_beta   90.00
_cell.angle_gamma   90.00
#
_symmetry.space_group_name_H-M   'P 1'
#
loop_
_entity.id
_entity.type
_entity.pdbx_description
1 polymer ?
#
loop_
_entity_poly.entity_id
_entity_poly.type
_entity_poly.pdbx_seq_one_letter_code
_entity_poly.pdbx_strand_id
1 'polypeptide(L)'
;LSIVAYFALGAQLGISLDAETFVAFFTAAGLMAKPIRQLSNINIIVQKGLAAANEIFEQLDQEIESDLGNKKDIIEGNIQFDNVNFSYETDRQVLSDISFSINKNETVAIVGKSGSGKSTIANLIPRFYNHSSGNISIDGTPISEFSLDHLRSQISIVNQSPSLFNDTISKNIAYGDDEIDVDKLKESARLSGCSEFIEDLPEGYESEIGDDGVLLSGGQRQRLAIARAFYRKSKLLVLDEAT
;
A
#
# COMPACT_ATOMS: atom_id res chain seq x y z
N LEU A 1 60.92 -2.59 7.81
CA LEU A 1 60.57 -2.74 9.25
C LEU A 1 60.40 -4.20 9.65
N SER A 2 59.73 -5.07 8.85
CA SER A 2 59.45 -6.46 9.18
C SER A 2 60.69 -7.39 9.22
N ILE A 3 61.68 -7.20 8.36
CA ILE A 3 62.90 -8.01 8.32
C ILE A 3 63.77 -7.75 9.56
N VAL A 4 63.93 -6.49 9.92
CA VAL A 4 64.74 -6.10 11.11
C VAL A 4 64.05 -6.57 12.39
N ALA A 5 62.72 -6.46 12.49
CA ALA A 5 61.96 -6.95 13.62
C ALA A 5 62.05 -8.49 13.76
N TYR A 6 62.04 -9.23 12.66
CA TYR A 6 62.18 -10.68 12.65
C TYR A 6 63.51 -11.13 13.20
N PHE A 7 64.61 -10.53 12.74
CA PHE A 7 65.98 -10.86 13.26
C PHE A 7 66.20 -10.42 14.70
N ALA A 8 65.65 -9.26 15.10
CA ALA A 8 65.70 -8.79 16.48
C ALA A 8 64.95 -9.70 17.45
N LEU A 9 63.76 -10.18 17.09
CA LEU A 9 62.93 -11.10 17.88
C LEU A 9 63.65 -12.48 18.01
N GLY A 10 64.20 -12.99 16.92
CA GLY A 10 64.94 -14.26 16.90
C GLY A 10 66.16 -14.23 17.80
N ALA A 11 66.92 -13.14 17.77
CA ALA A 11 68.08 -12.96 18.66
C ALA A 11 67.65 -12.92 20.14
N GLN A 12 66.51 -12.32 20.49
CA GLN A 12 65.96 -12.31 21.85
C GLN A 12 65.44 -13.66 22.32
N LEU A 13 64.93 -14.48 21.44
CA LEU A 13 64.31 -15.78 21.76
C LEU A 13 65.40 -16.96 21.68
N GLY A 14 66.59 -16.70 21.31
CA GLY A 14 67.69 -17.72 21.17
C GLY A 14 67.38 -18.73 20.04
N ILE A 15 66.66 -18.32 19.03
CA ILE A 15 66.24 -19.16 17.90
C ILE A 15 67.28 -18.90 16.75
N SER A 16 67.86 -19.93 16.17
CA SER A 16 68.65 -19.80 14.94
C SER A 16 67.74 -19.52 13.77
N LEU A 17 67.81 -18.30 13.23
CA LEU A 17 67.04 -17.88 12.09
C LEU A 17 67.81 -18.13 10.80
N ASP A 18 67.51 -19.26 10.15
CA ASP A 18 68.04 -19.58 8.85
C ASP A 18 67.07 -19.05 7.70
N ALA A 19 67.60 -19.08 6.48
CA ALA A 19 66.83 -18.56 5.33
C ALA A 19 65.55 -19.37 5.08
N GLU A 20 65.50 -20.63 5.42
CA GLU A 20 64.34 -21.50 5.24
C GLU A 20 63.17 -21.11 6.18
N THR A 21 63.52 -20.88 7.46
CA THR A 21 62.54 -20.45 8.48
C THR A 21 61.97 -19.06 8.14
N PHE A 22 62.84 -18.16 7.61
CA PHE A 22 62.41 -16.83 7.16
C PHE A 22 61.38 -16.92 6.01
N VAL A 23 61.69 -17.70 4.95
CA VAL A 23 60.81 -17.90 3.81
C VAL A 23 59.49 -18.57 4.25
N ALA A 24 59.57 -19.60 5.11
CA ALA A 24 58.40 -20.28 5.64
C ALA A 24 57.47 -19.32 6.42
N PHE A 25 58.04 -18.46 7.28
CA PHE A 25 57.28 -17.46 8.04
C PHE A 25 56.53 -16.47 7.13
N PHE A 26 57.26 -15.89 6.16
CA PHE A 26 56.64 -14.92 5.25
C PHE A 26 55.58 -15.56 4.32
N THR A 27 55.81 -16.81 3.91
CA THR A 27 54.83 -17.54 3.14
C THR A 27 53.57 -17.82 3.98
N ALA A 28 53.74 -18.28 5.22
CA ALA A 28 52.63 -18.50 6.14
C ALA A 28 51.85 -17.19 6.45
N ALA A 29 52.57 -16.10 6.71
CA ALA A 29 51.96 -14.78 6.93
C ALA A 29 51.20 -14.29 5.69
N GLY A 30 51.75 -14.51 4.49
CA GLY A 30 51.06 -14.18 3.24
C GLY A 30 49.75 -15.00 3.02
N LEU A 31 49.80 -16.28 3.35
CA LEU A 31 48.62 -17.17 3.26
C LEU A 31 47.51 -16.78 4.25
N MET A 32 47.84 -16.18 5.40
CA MET A 32 46.83 -15.69 6.36
C MET A 32 46.06 -14.48 5.87
N ALA A 33 46.56 -13.71 4.91
CA ALA A 33 45.88 -12.53 4.38
C ALA A 33 44.52 -12.87 3.74
N LYS A 34 44.41 -14.02 3.07
CA LYS A 34 43.18 -14.47 2.41
C LYS A 34 42.05 -14.79 3.41
N PRO A 35 42.25 -15.64 4.44
CA PRO A 35 41.23 -15.90 5.45
C PRO A 35 40.82 -14.64 6.25
N ILE A 36 41.75 -13.74 6.56
CA ILE A 36 41.43 -12.47 7.24
C ILE A 36 40.48 -11.62 6.38
N ARG A 37 40.74 -11.52 5.08
CA ARG A 37 39.89 -10.79 4.16
C ARG A 37 38.51 -11.47 4.02
N GLN A 38 38.43 -12.79 4.03
CA GLN A 38 37.20 -13.54 4.01
C GLN A 38 36.35 -13.31 5.28
N LEU A 39 36.97 -13.28 6.46
CA LEU A 39 36.30 -12.94 7.72
C LEU A 39 35.68 -11.52 7.70
N SER A 40 36.40 -10.55 7.14
CA SER A 40 35.88 -9.19 6.98
C SER A 40 34.67 -9.15 6.06
N ASN A 41 34.66 -9.93 4.98
CA ASN A 41 33.51 -10.04 4.07
C ASN A 41 32.29 -10.69 4.71
N ILE A 42 32.49 -11.69 5.59
CA ILE A 42 31.38 -12.33 6.34
C ILE A 42 30.69 -11.29 7.22
N ASN A 43 31.44 -10.41 7.88
CA ASN A 43 30.83 -9.36 8.70
C ASN A 43 29.89 -8.46 7.87
N ILE A 44 30.30 -8.07 6.66
CA ILE A 44 29.47 -7.27 5.75
C ILE A 44 28.18 -8.01 5.36
N ILE A 45 28.26 -9.32 5.07
CA ILE A 45 27.11 -10.15 4.72
C ILE A 45 26.15 -10.25 5.91
N VAL A 46 26.68 -10.48 7.11
CA VAL A 46 25.90 -10.55 8.35
C VAL A 46 25.18 -9.22 8.62
N GLN A 47 25.88 -8.08 8.48
CA GLN A 47 25.27 -6.76 8.68
C GLN A 47 24.13 -6.49 7.67
N LYS A 48 24.34 -6.84 6.41
CA LYS A 48 23.27 -6.74 5.40
C LYS A 48 22.07 -7.65 5.72
N GLY A 49 22.34 -8.87 6.17
CA GLY A 49 21.30 -9.79 6.59
C GLY A 49 20.52 -9.30 7.81
N LEU A 50 21.19 -8.73 8.80
CA LEU A 50 20.55 -8.11 9.96
C LEU A 50 19.69 -6.90 9.58
N ALA A 51 20.18 -6.02 8.69
CA ALA A 51 19.43 -4.87 8.23
C ALA A 51 18.13 -5.31 7.52
N ALA A 52 18.22 -6.25 6.59
CA ALA A 52 17.05 -6.80 5.91
C ALA A 52 16.08 -7.51 6.87
N ALA A 53 16.60 -8.24 7.85
CA ALA A 53 15.76 -8.87 8.87
C ALA A 53 15.03 -7.85 9.73
N ASN A 54 15.69 -6.76 10.14
CA ASN A 54 15.07 -5.70 10.91
C ASN A 54 13.92 -5.04 10.14
N GLU A 55 14.10 -4.72 8.84
CA GLU A 55 13.03 -4.17 8.00
C GLU A 55 11.81 -5.11 7.93
N ILE A 56 12.05 -6.42 7.80
CA ILE A 56 10.98 -7.41 7.78
C ILE A 56 10.26 -7.46 9.15
N PHE A 57 11.00 -7.48 10.25
CA PHE A 57 10.40 -7.50 11.57
C PHE A 57 9.67 -6.21 11.91
N GLU A 58 10.19 -5.04 11.55
CA GLU A 58 9.47 -3.77 11.69
C GLU A 58 8.13 -3.78 10.93
N GLN A 59 8.09 -4.40 9.75
CA GLN A 59 6.86 -4.56 8.99
C GLN A 59 5.89 -5.55 9.64
N LEU A 60 6.40 -6.66 10.20
CA LEU A 60 5.59 -7.68 10.89
C LEU A 60 5.06 -7.20 12.23
N ASP A 61 5.79 -6.34 12.92
CA ASP A 61 5.44 -5.79 14.24
C ASP A 61 4.52 -4.56 14.14
N GLN A 62 4.17 -4.10 12.91
CA GLN A 62 3.20 -3.03 12.75
C GLN A 62 1.84 -3.42 13.33
N GLU A 63 1.20 -2.46 13.98
CA GLU A 63 -0.14 -2.66 14.52
C GLU A 63 -1.13 -3.01 13.40
N ILE A 64 -1.80 -4.14 13.56
CA ILE A 64 -2.86 -4.56 12.65
C ILE A 64 -4.06 -3.62 12.86
N GLU A 65 -4.71 -3.26 11.74
CA GLU A 65 -5.93 -2.46 11.79
C GLU A 65 -6.96 -3.08 12.73
N SER A 66 -7.39 -2.33 13.75
CA SER A 66 -8.33 -2.84 14.75
C SER A 66 -9.74 -2.93 14.16
N ASP A 67 -10.28 -4.13 14.04
CA ASP A 67 -11.69 -4.40 13.71
C ASP A 67 -12.44 -4.87 14.96
N LEU A 68 -12.83 -3.91 15.79
CA LEU A 68 -13.61 -4.17 17.02
C LEU A 68 -15.12 -4.16 16.76
N GLY A 69 -15.53 -3.74 15.57
CA GLY A 69 -16.92 -3.71 15.15
C GLY A 69 -17.45 -5.11 14.82
N ASN A 70 -18.72 -5.36 15.12
CA ASN A 70 -19.37 -6.63 14.83
C ASN A 70 -20.70 -6.50 14.09
N LYS A 71 -21.18 -5.28 13.87
CA LYS A 71 -22.43 -5.05 13.11
C LYS A 71 -22.23 -5.36 11.64
N LYS A 72 -23.24 -6.03 11.07
CA LYS A 72 -23.33 -6.40 9.66
C LYS A 72 -24.70 -6.03 9.07
N ASP A 73 -25.26 -4.92 9.54
CA ASP A 73 -26.55 -4.45 9.08
C ASP A 73 -26.44 -3.90 7.65
N ILE A 74 -27.45 -4.15 6.83
CA ILE A 74 -27.53 -3.60 5.48
C ILE A 74 -27.63 -2.09 5.56
N ILE A 75 -26.72 -1.40 4.91
CA ILE A 75 -26.69 0.06 4.86
C ILE A 75 -27.73 0.56 3.85
N GLU A 76 -28.52 1.54 4.25
CA GLU A 76 -29.42 2.28 3.35
C GLU A 76 -28.75 3.49 2.70
N GLY A 77 -27.82 4.14 3.43
CA GLY A 77 -26.93 5.16 2.91
C GLY A 77 -27.15 6.57 3.46
N ASN A 78 -27.82 6.72 4.62
CA ASN A 78 -27.85 8.01 5.31
C ASN A 78 -26.54 8.18 6.09
N ILE A 79 -25.77 9.24 5.79
CA ILE A 79 -24.50 9.52 6.45
C ILE A 79 -24.66 10.77 7.31
N GLN A 80 -24.11 10.74 8.53
CA GLN A 80 -24.08 11.90 9.40
C GLN A 80 -22.68 12.09 9.99
N PHE A 81 -22.19 13.31 9.90
CA PHE A 81 -20.99 13.80 10.57
C PHE A 81 -21.43 14.78 11.66
N ASP A 82 -20.99 14.54 12.91
CA ASP A 82 -21.31 15.36 14.07
C ASP A 82 -20.02 15.82 14.75
N ASN A 83 -19.70 17.11 14.64
CA ASN A 83 -18.54 17.76 15.27
C ASN A 83 -17.22 17.01 15.08
N VAL A 84 -17.01 16.48 13.85
CA VAL A 84 -15.88 15.63 13.53
C VAL A 84 -14.59 16.44 13.44
N ASN A 85 -13.59 16.02 14.20
CA ASN A 85 -12.24 16.55 14.17
C ASN A 85 -11.27 15.45 13.72
N PHE A 86 -10.28 15.81 12.92
CA PHE A 86 -9.29 14.86 12.43
C PHE A 86 -7.92 15.48 12.17
N SER A 87 -6.89 14.72 12.51
CA SER A 87 -5.48 15.02 12.22
C SER A 87 -4.79 13.72 11.80
N TYR A 88 -3.95 13.77 10.75
CA TYR A 88 -3.07 12.64 10.39
C TYR A 88 -1.92 12.49 11.39
N GLU A 89 -1.43 13.60 11.89
CA GLU A 89 -0.37 13.71 12.89
C GLU A 89 -0.87 14.61 14.03
N THR A 90 -0.32 14.45 15.22
CA THR A 90 -0.76 15.15 16.43
C THR A 90 -0.74 16.68 16.32
N ASP A 91 0.13 17.23 15.49
CA ASP A 91 0.39 18.68 15.44
C ASP A 91 -0.36 19.43 14.33
N ARG A 92 -1.03 18.73 13.40
CA ARG A 92 -1.72 19.37 12.28
C ARG A 92 -3.16 18.90 12.11
N GLN A 93 -4.08 19.72 12.62
CA GLN A 93 -5.51 19.49 12.41
C GLN A 93 -5.90 19.74 10.96
N VAL A 94 -6.59 18.75 10.33
CA VAL A 94 -7.05 18.81 8.95
C VAL A 94 -8.55 19.09 8.87
N LEU A 95 -9.33 18.48 9.77
CA LEU A 95 -10.76 18.73 9.89
C LEU A 95 -11.05 19.30 11.27
N SER A 96 -11.83 20.36 11.34
CA SER A 96 -12.22 21.03 12.57
C SER A 96 -13.73 21.22 12.60
N ASP A 97 -14.39 20.59 13.56
CA ASP A 97 -15.80 20.74 13.87
C ASP A 97 -16.73 20.55 12.64
N ILE A 98 -16.45 19.50 11.85
CA ILE A 98 -17.21 19.21 10.65
C ILE A 98 -18.52 18.53 10.99
N SER A 99 -19.62 19.16 10.58
CA SER A 99 -20.99 18.65 10.79
C SER A 99 -21.82 18.81 9.51
N PHE A 100 -22.34 17.72 8.98
CA PHE A 100 -23.27 17.68 7.85
C PHE A 100 -23.97 16.33 7.78
N SER A 101 -25.01 16.23 6.98
CA SER A 101 -25.71 14.99 6.69
C SER A 101 -25.91 14.80 5.19
N ILE A 102 -25.93 13.55 4.77
CA ILE A 102 -26.26 13.10 3.41
C ILE A 102 -27.39 12.10 3.53
N ASN A 103 -28.50 12.31 2.83
CA ASN A 103 -29.62 11.39 2.86
C ASN A 103 -29.49 10.30 1.79
N LYS A 104 -30.14 9.18 2.01
CA LYS A 104 -30.28 8.10 1.02
C LYS A 104 -30.70 8.65 -0.34
N ASN A 105 -30.07 8.18 -1.41
CA ASN A 105 -30.28 8.61 -2.80
C ASN A 105 -29.94 10.09 -3.07
N GLU A 106 -29.24 10.75 -2.17
CA GLU A 106 -28.76 12.12 -2.37
C GLU A 106 -27.34 12.08 -2.98
N THR A 107 -27.08 13.02 -3.89
CA THR A 107 -25.74 13.28 -4.41
C THR A 107 -25.24 14.60 -3.83
N VAL A 108 -24.16 14.55 -3.09
CA VAL A 108 -23.56 15.72 -2.43
C VAL A 108 -22.16 15.97 -2.99
N ALA A 109 -21.89 17.22 -3.40
CA ALA A 109 -20.57 17.64 -3.85
C ALA A 109 -19.86 18.41 -2.73
N ILE A 110 -18.68 17.93 -2.31
CA ILE A 110 -17.81 18.62 -1.37
C ILE A 110 -16.81 19.45 -2.16
N VAL A 111 -16.94 20.77 -2.08
CA VAL A 111 -16.10 21.72 -2.82
C VAL A 111 -15.19 22.50 -1.89
N GLY A 112 -14.01 22.87 -2.36
CA GLY A 112 -13.03 23.64 -1.58
C GLY A 112 -11.66 23.69 -2.24
N LYS A 113 -10.77 24.53 -1.71
CA LYS A 113 -9.39 24.66 -2.18
C LYS A 113 -8.62 23.33 -2.02
N SER A 114 -7.55 23.16 -2.79
CA SER A 114 -6.62 22.03 -2.57
C SER A 114 -6.11 22.05 -1.13
N GLY A 115 -6.06 20.89 -0.49
CA GLY A 115 -5.64 20.75 0.91
C GLY A 115 -6.72 21.13 1.96
N SER A 116 -7.98 21.38 1.57
CA SER A 116 -9.07 21.71 2.51
C SER A 116 -9.70 20.49 3.21
N GLY A 117 -9.19 19.29 3.02
CA GLY A 117 -9.68 18.08 3.70
C GLY A 117 -10.76 17.30 2.95
N LYS A 118 -11.04 17.58 1.67
CA LYS A 118 -12.06 16.85 0.89
C LYS A 118 -11.80 15.34 0.83
N SER A 119 -10.62 14.95 0.38
CA SER A 119 -10.22 13.53 0.32
C SER A 119 -10.10 12.91 1.72
N THR A 120 -9.83 13.72 2.74
CA THR A 120 -9.85 13.26 4.13
C THR A 120 -11.26 12.85 4.56
N ILE A 121 -12.27 13.65 4.25
CA ILE A 121 -13.68 13.29 4.51
C ILE A 121 -14.05 12.01 3.78
N ALA A 122 -13.67 11.88 2.50
CA ALA A 122 -13.89 10.67 1.71
C ALA A 122 -13.25 9.42 2.35
N ASN A 123 -12.05 9.55 2.90
CA ASN A 123 -11.30 8.46 3.52
C ASN A 123 -11.78 8.08 4.93
N LEU A 124 -12.46 8.97 5.63
CA LEU A 124 -13.04 8.67 6.94
C LEU A 124 -14.28 7.79 6.86
N ILE A 125 -15.07 7.88 5.79
CA ILE A 125 -16.31 7.08 5.62
C ILE A 125 -16.01 5.57 5.64
N PRO A 126 -15.03 5.03 4.89
CA PRO A 126 -14.67 3.60 4.91
C PRO A 126 -13.76 3.22 6.09
N ARG A 127 -13.53 4.15 7.03
CA ARG A 127 -12.60 3.97 8.15
C ARG A 127 -11.19 3.60 7.73
N PHE A 128 -10.64 4.25 6.70
CA PHE A 128 -9.20 4.15 6.43
C PHE A 128 -8.39 4.87 7.49
N TYR A 129 -9.02 5.82 8.17
CA TYR A 129 -8.52 6.51 9.36
C TYR A 129 -9.64 6.64 10.39
N ASN A 130 -9.28 6.66 11.66
CA ASN A 130 -10.21 6.95 12.73
C ASN A 130 -10.18 8.46 13.04
N HIS A 131 -11.36 9.07 13.17
CA HIS A 131 -11.46 10.48 13.58
C HIS A 131 -10.97 10.69 15.02
N SER A 132 -10.44 11.89 15.31
CA SER A 132 -9.88 12.22 16.63
C SER A 132 -10.96 12.49 17.67
N SER A 133 -12.07 13.12 17.26
CA SER A 133 -13.25 13.37 18.09
C SER A 133 -14.48 13.63 17.23
N GLY A 134 -15.66 13.65 17.83
CA GLY A 134 -16.94 13.74 17.14
C GLY A 134 -17.51 12.35 16.86
N ASN A 135 -18.47 12.27 15.94
CA ASN A 135 -19.08 11.01 15.54
C ASN A 135 -19.38 11.00 14.04
N ILE A 136 -19.11 9.85 13.40
CA ILE A 136 -19.56 9.56 12.03
C ILE A 136 -20.46 8.35 12.11
N SER A 137 -21.68 8.48 11.60
CA SER A 137 -22.66 7.38 11.60
C SER A 137 -23.24 7.14 10.23
N ILE A 138 -23.65 5.90 9.97
CA ILE A 138 -24.41 5.48 8.79
C ILE A 138 -25.70 4.86 9.29
N ASP A 139 -26.84 5.38 8.82
CA ASP A 139 -28.20 4.98 9.25
C ASP A 139 -28.37 4.98 10.77
N GLY A 140 -27.78 5.99 11.43
CA GLY A 140 -27.81 6.16 12.90
C GLY A 140 -26.87 5.25 13.67
N THR A 141 -26.12 4.38 13.01
CA THR A 141 -25.11 3.52 13.64
C THR A 141 -23.71 4.12 13.47
N PRO A 142 -22.93 4.33 14.55
CA PRO A 142 -21.55 4.76 14.47
C PRO A 142 -20.71 3.82 13.56
N ILE A 143 -19.89 4.39 12.69
CA ILE A 143 -19.09 3.58 11.76
C ILE A 143 -18.09 2.65 12.49
N SER A 144 -17.72 2.97 13.72
CA SER A 144 -16.85 2.15 14.56
C SER A 144 -17.50 0.84 15.02
N GLU A 145 -18.83 0.75 14.99
CA GLU A 145 -19.56 -0.46 15.39
C GLU A 145 -19.72 -1.49 14.27
N PHE A 146 -19.54 -1.09 13.01
CA PHE A 146 -19.54 -2.02 11.88
C PHE A 146 -18.23 -2.81 11.82
N SER A 147 -18.29 -4.09 11.42
CA SER A 147 -17.07 -4.78 11.00
C SER A 147 -16.51 -4.12 9.75
N LEU A 148 -15.19 -3.99 9.65
CA LEU A 148 -14.52 -3.29 8.55
C LEU A 148 -14.85 -3.91 7.19
N ASP A 149 -14.78 -5.23 7.11
CA ASP A 149 -15.09 -5.96 5.87
C ASP A 149 -16.52 -5.66 5.41
N HIS A 150 -17.50 -5.70 6.34
CA HIS A 150 -18.87 -5.43 5.99
C HIS A 150 -19.08 -3.97 5.58
N LEU A 151 -18.58 -3.01 6.35
CA LEU A 151 -18.64 -1.58 6.03
C LEU A 151 -18.07 -1.31 4.63
N ARG A 152 -16.86 -1.77 4.38
CA ARG A 152 -16.15 -1.58 3.11
C ARG A 152 -16.79 -2.32 1.94
N SER A 153 -17.48 -3.43 2.20
CA SER A 153 -18.26 -4.13 1.17
C SER A 153 -19.44 -3.30 0.65
N GLN A 154 -19.98 -2.39 1.45
CA GLN A 154 -21.12 -1.53 1.11
C GLN A 154 -20.69 -0.19 0.48
N ILE A 155 -19.39 0.09 0.38
CA ILE A 155 -18.82 1.35 -0.10
C ILE A 155 -17.95 1.09 -1.31
N SER A 156 -18.14 1.84 -2.39
CA SER A 156 -17.18 1.92 -3.50
C SER A 156 -16.52 3.29 -3.53
N ILE A 157 -15.22 3.30 -3.76
CA ILE A 157 -14.43 4.53 -3.86
C ILE A 157 -13.74 4.55 -5.22
N VAL A 158 -13.85 5.67 -5.91
CA VAL A 158 -13.10 5.97 -7.13
C VAL A 158 -12.14 7.11 -6.81
N ASN A 159 -10.88 6.78 -6.69
CA ASN A 159 -9.82 7.74 -6.41
C ASN A 159 -9.41 8.52 -7.68
N GLN A 160 -8.76 9.66 -7.48
CA GLN A 160 -8.19 10.49 -8.56
C GLN A 160 -7.23 9.68 -9.46
N SER A 161 -6.42 8.82 -8.87
CA SER A 161 -5.53 7.89 -9.56
C SER A 161 -5.93 6.46 -9.20
N PRO A 162 -6.83 5.84 -9.97
CA PRO A 162 -7.30 4.50 -9.67
C PRO A 162 -6.22 3.47 -9.95
N SER A 163 -5.97 2.57 -9.02
CA SER A 163 -5.09 1.42 -9.22
C SER A 163 -5.80 0.33 -10.03
N LEU A 164 -5.15 -0.12 -11.07
CA LEU A 164 -5.60 -1.20 -11.93
C LEU A 164 -4.61 -2.37 -11.86
N PHE A 165 -5.12 -3.58 -12.01
CA PHE A 165 -4.30 -4.78 -11.94
C PHE A 165 -3.83 -5.18 -13.33
N ASN A 166 -2.62 -5.75 -13.42
CA ASN A 166 -2.09 -6.34 -14.64
C ASN A 166 -2.87 -7.62 -14.98
N ASP A 167 -4.04 -7.43 -15.55
CA ASP A 167 -4.98 -8.48 -15.93
C ASP A 167 -5.92 -7.93 -17.02
N THR A 168 -6.93 -8.71 -17.40
CA THR A 168 -7.91 -8.31 -18.41
C THR A 168 -8.85 -7.20 -17.91
N ILE A 169 -9.51 -6.52 -18.83
CA ILE A 169 -10.55 -5.53 -18.53
C ILE A 169 -11.69 -6.16 -17.73
N SER A 170 -12.14 -7.37 -18.13
CA SER A 170 -13.22 -8.10 -17.44
C SER A 170 -12.88 -8.32 -15.98
N LYS A 171 -11.69 -8.82 -15.66
CA LYS A 171 -11.23 -9.05 -14.29
C LYS A 171 -11.00 -7.75 -13.50
N ASN A 172 -10.59 -6.68 -14.17
CA ASN A 172 -10.48 -5.38 -13.53
C ASN A 172 -11.83 -4.80 -13.15
N ILE A 173 -12.86 -4.95 -13.96
CA ILE A 173 -14.23 -4.50 -13.62
C ILE A 173 -14.83 -5.39 -12.54
N ALA A 174 -14.75 -6.71 -12.69
CA ALA A 174 -15.31 -7.69 -11.77
C ALA A 174 -14.37 -8.04 -10.60
N TYR A 175 -13.47 -7.12 -10.24
CA TYR A 175 -12.46 -7.35 -9.22
C TYR A 175 -13.06 -7.84 -7.90
N GLY A 176 -12.56 -9.00 -7.44
CA GLY A 176 -12.98 -9.67 -6.21
C GLY A 176 -14.05 -10.74 -6.39
N ASP A 177 -14.58 -10.93 -7.61
CA ASP A 177 -15.51 -12.02 -7.91
C ASP A 177 -14.77 -13.15 -8.64
N ASP A 178 -14.90 -14.39 -8.18
CA ASP A 178 -14.32 -15.58 -8.82
C ASP A 178 -15.03 -15.93 -10.13
N GLU A 179 -16.33 -15.68 -10.20
CA GLU A 179 -17.16 -15.90 -11.39
C GLU A 179 -17.71 -14.55 -11.89
N ILE A 180 -17.42 -14.22 -13.14
CA ILE A 180 -17.81 -12.96 -13.75
C ILE A 180 -19.23 -13.06 -14.30
N ASP A 181 -20.15 -12.26 -13.77
CA ASP A 181 -21.47 -12.05 -14.35
C ASP A 181 -21.37 -11.14 -15.59
N VAL A 182 -21.48 -11.73 -16.77
CA VAL A 182 -21.28 -11.06 -18.06
C VAL A 182 -22.31 -9.96 -18.32
N ASP A 183 -23.55 -10.14 -17.91
CA ASP A 183 -24.61 -9.14 -18.11
C ASP A 183 -24.37 -7.92 -17.22
N LYS A 184 -24.03 -8.14 -15.96
CA LYS A 184 -23.63 -7.13 -14.98
C LYS A 184 -22.35 -6.40 -15.43
N LEU A 185 -21.37 -7.11 -15.99
CA LEU A 185 -20.14 -6.57 -16.54
C LEU A 185 -20.43 -5.57 -17.68
N LYS A 186 -21.22 -5.99 -18.67
CA LYS A 186 -21.58 -5.16 -19.82
C LYS A 186 -22.38 -3.93 -19.41
N GLU A 187 -23.34 -4.08 -18.51
CA GLU A 187 -24.12 -2.97 -18.01
C GLU A 187 -23.26 -1.96 -17.24
N SER A 188 -22.31 -2.43 -16.41
CA SER A 188 -21.39 -1.58 -15.69
C SER A 188 -20.45 -0.80 -16.62
N ALA A 189 -19.96 -1.46 -17.67
CA ALA A 189 -19.16 -0.83 -18.71
C ALA A 189 -19.95 0.23 -19.49
N ARG A 190 -21.21 -0.07 -19.81
CA ARG A 190 -22.11 0.88 -20.48
C ARG A 190 -22.37 2.11 -19.63
N LEU A 191 -22.69 1.94 -18.35
CA LEU A 191 -22.98 3.05 -17.42
C LEU A 191 -21.78 3.94 -17.16
N SER A 192 -20.58 3.39 -17.19
CA SER A 192 -19.33 4.15 -16.99
C SER A 192 -18.75 4.76 -18.28
N GLY A 193 -19.37 4.49 -19.44
CA GLY A 193 -18.87 4.92 -20.75
C GLY A 193 -17.60 4.16 -21.20
N CYS A 194 -17.40 2.93 -20.72
CA CYS A 194 -16.28 2.08 -21.12
C CYS A 194 -16.55 1.32 -22.44
N SER A 195 -17.81 1.02 -22.76
CA SER A 195 -18.17 0.14 -23.87
C SER A 195 -17.52 0.54 -25.18
N GLU A 196 -17.53 1.83 -25.54
CA GLU A 196 -16.96 2.32 -26.80
C GLU A 196 -15.50 1.92 -26.97
N PHE A 197 -14.64 2.24 -26.00
CA PHE A 197 -13.22 1.93 -26.15
C PHE A 197 -12.90 0.44 -25.99
N ILE A 198 -13.74 -0.32 -25.24
CA ILE A 198 -13.57 -1.77 -25.09
C ILE A 198 -13.87 -2.48 -26.41
N GLU A 199 -14.90 -2.05 -27.14
CA GLU A 199 -15.30 -2.60 -28.43
C GLU A 199 -14.27 -2.33 -29.53
N ASP A 200 -13.48 -1.26 -29.39
CA ASP A 200 -12.39 -0.94 -30.30
C ASP A 200 -11.11 -1.77 -30.07
N LEU A 201 -11.02 -2.51 -28.95
CA LEU A 201 -9.87 -3.35 -28.64
C LEU A 201 -9.96 -4.72 -29.34
N PRO A 202 -8.85 -5.30 -29.80
CA PRO A 202 -8.85 -6.56 -30.54
C PRO A 202 -9.50 -7.72 -29.79
N GLU A 203 -9.33 -7.80 -28.47
CA GLU A 203 -9.85 -8.87 -27.61
C GLU A 203 -11.00 -8.39 -26.72
N GLY A 204 -11.48 -7.14 -26.91
CA GLY A 204 -12.59 -6.57 -26.17
C GLY A 204 -12.38 -6.63 -24.67
N TYR A 205 -13.30 -7.25 -23.93
CA TYR A 205 -13.23 -7.38 -22.47
C TYR A 205 -12.06 -8.27 -21.98
N GLU A 206 -11.52 -9.13 -22.83
CA GLU A 206 -10.39 -10.00 -22.51
C GLU A 206 -9.03 -9.35 -22.82
N SER A 207 -9.03 -8.11 -23.29
CA SER A 207 -7.80 -7.35 -23.51
C SER A 207 -7.05 -7.09 -22.22
N GLU A 208 -5.76 -7.43 -22.19
CA GLU A 208 -4.85 -7.11 -21.07
C GLU A 208 -4.51 -5.62 -21.07
N ILE A 209 -4.48 -5.01 -19.89
CA ILE A 209 -4.25 -3.56 -19.75
C ILE A 209 -2.85 -3.21 -19.25
N GLY A 210 -2.02 -4.20 -18.91
CA GLY A 210 -0.66 -4.03 -18.39
C GLY A 210 -0.63 -3.53 -16.95
N ASP A 211 0.58 -3.35 -16.43
CA ASP A 211 0.78 -2.88 -15.06
C ASP A 211 0.16 -1.49 -14.85
N ASP A 212 -0.71 -1.38 -13.85
CA ASP A 212 -1.47 -0.16 -13.52
C ASP A 212 -2.21 0.46 -14.72
N GLY A 213 -2.59 -0.38 -15.68
CA GLY A 213 -3.32 0.04 -16.87
C GLY A 213 -2.51 0.94 -17.81
N VAL A 214 -1.19 0.71 -17.92
CA VAL A 214 -0.27 1.53 -18.75
C VAL A 214 -0.69 1.63 -20.21
N LEU A 215 -1.43 0.63 -20.72
CA LEU A 215 -1.93 0.61 -22.10
C LEU A 215 -3.19 1.47 -22.28
N LEU A 216 -3.77 2.01 -21.23
CA LEU A 216 -4.97 2.85 -21.23
C LEU A 216 -4.63 4.32 -21.04
N SER A 217 -5.43 5.20 -21.65
CA SER A 217 -5.37 6.63 -21.34
C SER A 217 -5.88 6.91 -19.90
N GLY A 218 -5.54 8.08 -19.34
CA GLY A 218 -6.00 8.47 -18.00
C GLY A 218 -7.53 8.43 -17.86
N GLY A 219 -8.26 8.94 -18.86
CA GLY A 219 -9.72 8.89 -18.87
C GLY A 219 -10.30 7.47 -18.99
N GLN A 220 -9.63 6.57 -19.74
CA GLN A 220 -10.03 5.17 -19.82
C GLN A 220 -9.84 4.46 -18.49
N ARG A 221 -8.69 4.66 -17.81
CA ARG A 221 -8.44 4.12 -16.47
C ARG A 221 -9.52 4.57 -15.47
N GLN A 222 -9.88 5.84 -15.51
CA GLN A 222 -10.89 6.40 -14.61
C GLN A 222 -12.28 5.82 -14.89
N ARG A 223 -12.70 5.73 -16.16
CA ARG A 223 -13.95 5.08 -16.53
C ARG A 223 -13.98 3.60 -16.11
N LEU A 224 -12.86 2.89 -16.21
CA LEU A 224 -12.75 1.51 -15.77
C LEU A 224 -12.94 1.36 -14.25
N ALA A 225 -12.38 2.29 -13.46
CA ALA A 225 -12.60 2.32 -12.01
C ALA A 225 -14.05 2.62 -11.65
N ILE A 226 -14.72 3.49 -12.41
CA ILE A 226 -16.15 3.75 -12.27
C ILE A 226 -16.97 2.49 -12.63
N ALA A 227 -16.59 1.77 -13.69
CA ALA A 227 -17.22 0.49 -14.06
C ALA A 227 -17.13 -0.53 -12.93
N ARG A 228 -15.95 -0.65 -12.30
CA ARG A 228 -15.73 -1.48 -11.11
C ARG A 228 -16.69 -1.12 -9.97
N ALA A 229 -16.85 0.16 -9.70
CA ALA A 229 -17.77 0.64 -8.67
C ALA A 229 -19.23 0.30 -8.98
N PHE A 230 -19.68 0.44 -10.24
CA PHE A 230 -21.02 0.04 -10.68
C PHE A 230 -21.21 -1.48 -10.64
N TYR A 231 -20.19 -2.24 -11.05
CA TYR A 231 -20.26 -3.70 -10.98
C TYR A 231 -20.46 -4.18 -9.53
N ARG A 232 -19.79 -3.56 -8.57
CA ARG A 232 -19.93 -3.92 -7.16
C ARG A 232 -21.32 -3.63 -6.58
N LYS A 233 -22.10 -2.71 -7.15
CA LYS A 233 -23.44 -2.29 -6.70
C LYS A 233 -23.47 -1.86 -5.23
N SER A 234 -22.44 -1.16 -4.79
CA SER A 234 -22.35 -0.63 -3.42
C SER A 234 -23.46 0.34 -3.12
N LYS A 235 -23.84 0.45 -1.85
CA LYS A 235 -24.86 1.39 -1.38
C LYS A 235 -24.38 2.83 -1.33
N LEU A 236 -23.07 3.01 -1.12
CA LEU A 236 -22.41 4.30 -1.10
C LEU A 236 -21.35 4.34 -2.20
N LEU A 237 -21.36 5.40 -2.98
CA LEU A 237 -20.33 5.70 -3.98
C LEU A 237 -19.64 7.00 -3.62
N VAL A 238 -18.33 6.92 -3.40
CA VAL A 238 -17.46 8.07 -3.13
C VAL A 238 -16.60 8.31 -4.35
N LEU A 239 -16.64 9.53 -4.89
CA LEU A 239 -15.84 9.94 -6.04
C LEU A 239 -14.88 11.03 -5.58
N ASP A 240 -13.56 10.78 -5.63
CA ASP A 240 -12.54 11.76 -5.29
C ASP A 240 -11.89 12.27 -6.58
N GLU A 241 -12.28 13.51 -6.99
CA GLU A 241 -11.84 14.18 -8.22
C GLU A 241 -12.02 13.32 -9.50
N ALA A 242 -13.04 12.47 -9.54
CA ALA A 242 -13.39 11.65 -10.69
C ALA A 242 -14.10 12.52 -11.76
N THR A 243 -13.33 13.09 -12.68
CA THR A 243 -13.81 13.93 -13.81
C THR A 243 -13.54 13.30 -15.15
#